data_4bffe53373b8a3c67eb26217e3d2fe99
#
_entry.id   4bffe53373b8a3c67eb26217e3d2fe99
#
_cell.length_a   1.000
_cell.length_b   1.000
_cell.length_c   1.000
_cell.angle_alpha   90.00
_cell.angle_beta   90.00
_cell.angle_gamma   90.00
#
_symmetry.space_group_name_H-M   'P 1'
#
loop_
_entity.id
_entity.type
_entity.pdbx_description
1 polymer ?
#
loop_
_entity_poly.entity_id
_entity_poly.type
_entity_poly.pdbx_seq_one_letter_code
_entity_poly.pdbx_strand_id
1 'polypeptide(L)'
;MQNTRELLKELTQTVGVAGEETCISELLKKKLSDFGEVTIDQMNNVSCTFGSGYHIQLEAHLDEIGLIVTEVTEDGFLKFEKCGGVDSRMLLGYEVT
;
A
#
# COMPACT_ATOMS: atom_id res chain seq x y z
N MET A 1 16.40 -15.59 -5.87
CA MET A 1 14.96 -15.45 -5.56
C MET A 1 14.86 -14.92 -4.13
N GLN A 2 14.17 -13.80 -3.91
CA GLN A 2 13.99 -13.23 -2.57
C GLN A 2 13.17 -14.20 -1.71
N ASN A 3 13.56 -14.36 -0.43
CA ASN A 3 12.80 -15.19 0.50
C ASN A 3 11.41 -14.55 0.75
N THR A 4 10.35 -15.36 0.79
CA THR A 4 8.97 -14.91 1.04
C THR A 4 8.85 -14.05 2.30
N ARG A 5 9.59 -14.40 3.37
CA ARG A 5 9.61 -13.62 4.61
C ARG A 5 10.20 -12.22 4.42
N GLU A 6 11.26 -12.11 3.65
CA GLU A 6 11.91 -10.82 3.33
C GLU A 6 11.01 -9.96 2.45
N LEU A 7 10.39 -10.58 1.45
CA LEU A 7 9.42 -9.90 0.58
C LEU A 7 8.23 -9.38 1.39
N LEU A 8 7.65 -10.23 2.24
CA LEU A 8 6.53 -9.83 3.10
C LEU A 8 6.92 -8.66 4.01
N LYS A 9 8.10 -8.73 4.63
CA LYS A 9 8.62 -7.65 5.48
C LYS A 9 8.77 -6.34 4.69
N GLU A 10 9.32 -6.39 3.49
CA GLU A 10 9.50 -5.21 2.64
C GLU A 10 8.15 -4.60 2.24
N LEU A 11 7.18 -5.42 1.83
CA LEU A 11 5.84 -4.96 1.47
C LEU A 11 5.10 -4.33 2.66
N THR A 12 5.17 -4.96 3.85
CA THR A 12 4.45 -4.47 5.04
C THR A 12 5.12 -3.27 5.73
N GLN A 13 6.36 -2.96 5.38
CA GLN A 13 7.09 -1.78 5.89
C GLN A 13 7.08 -0.61 4.90
N THR A 14 6.54 -0.82 3.69
CA THR A 14 6.41 0.24 2.69
C THR A 14 5.06 0.92 2.86
N VAL A 15 5.08 2.23 2.99
CA VAL A 15 3.85 3.03 3.14
C VAL A 15 2.93 2.84 1.94
N GLY A 16 1.66 2.57 2.21
CA GLY A 16 0.64 2.31 1.20
C GLY A 16 -0.77 2.54 1.74
N VAL A 17 -0.98 3.62 2.49
CA VAL A 17 -2.32 4.02 2.93
C VAL A 17 -3.16 4.42 1.73
N ALA A 18 -4.46 4.08 1.74
CA ALA A 18 -5.38 4.39 0.63
C ALA A 18 -5.32 5.88 0.23
N GLY A 19 -5.03 6.14 -1.04
CA GLY A 19 -4.79 7.47 -1.60
C GLY A 19 -3.32 7.89 -1.66
N GLU A 20 -2.40 7.16 -1.01
CA GLU A 20 -0.95 7.42 -0.98
C GLU A 20 -0.14 6.15 -1.31
N GLU A 21 -0.64 5.34 -2.25
CA GLU A 21 -0.07 4.04 -2.61
C GLU A 21 1.15 4.13 -3.55
N THR A 22 1.61 5.32 -3.90
CA THR A 22 2.69 5.50 -4.89
C THR A 22 3.96 4.73 -4.53
N CYS A 23 4.37 4.75 -3.26
CA CYS A 23 5.60 4.07 -2.83
C CYS A 23 5.50 2.55 -3.01
N ILE A 24 4.38 1.95 -2.59
CA ILE A 24 4.17 0.51 -2.69
C ILE A 24 3.96 0.08 -4.15
N SER A 25 3.29 0.90 -4.98
CA SER A 25 3.08 0.64 -6.40
C SER A 25 4.40 0.62 -7.17
N GLU A 26 5.30 1.58 -6.93
CA GLU A 26 6.63 1.60 -7.55
C GLU A 26 7.52 0.44 -7.06
N LEU A 27 7.41 0.05 -5.79
CA LEU A 27 8.10 -1.13 -5.28
C LEU A 27 7.64 -2.39 -6.03
N LEU A 28 6.32 -2.57 -6.17
CA LEU A 28 5.76 -3.72 -6.91
C LEU A 28 6.15 -3.70 -8.38
N LYS A 29 6.09 -2.55 -9.04
CA LYS A 29 6.55 -2.40 -10.41
C LYS A 29 7.98 -2.91 -10.58
N LYS A 30 8.88 -2.49 -9.69
CA LYS A 30 10.27 -2.97 -9.70
C LYS A 30 10.38 -4.48 -9.51
N LYS A 31 9.61 -5.05 -8.59
CA LYS A 31 9.61 -6.50 -8.31
C LYS A 31 9.04 -7.34 -9.45
N LEU A 32 8.02 -6.83 -10.12
CA LEU A 32 7.32 -7.55 -11.18
C LEU A 32 7.96 -7.39 -12.56
N SER A 33 8.81 -6.37 -12.76
CA SER A 33 9.44 -6.07 -14.06
C SER A 33 10.32 -7.23 -14.61
N ASP A 34 10.81 -8.09 -13.73
CA ASP A 34 11.60 -9.27 -14.16
C ASP A 34 10.71 -10.38 -14.75
N PHE A 35 9.40 -10.31 -14.57
CA PHE A 35 8.46 -11.37 -15.00
C PHE A 35 7.70 -11.02 -16.26
N GLY A 36 7.42 -9.75 -16.51
CA GLY A 36 6.61 -9.34 -17.65
C GLY A 36 6.42 -7.84 -17.79
N GLU A 37 5.49 -7.45 -18.64
CA GLU A 37 5.13 -6.06 -18.84
C GLU A 37 4.33 -5.54 -17.63
N VAL A 38 4.83 -4.49 -16.99
CA VAL A 38 4.20 -3.88 -15.81
C VAL A 38 3.65 -2.51 -16.13
N THR A 39 2.40 -2.28 -15.79
CA THR A 39 1.71 -0.98 -15.90
C THR A 39 1.19 -0.53 -14.54
N ILE A 40 1.19 0.78 -14.33
CA ILE A 40 0.52 1.43 -13.19
C ILE A 40 -0.52 2.38 -13.78
N ASP A 41 -1.76 2.29 -13.34
CA ASP A 41 -2.84 3.17 -13.77
C ASP A 41 -2.95 4.42 -12.88
N GLN A 42 -3.93 5.28 -13.19
CA GLN A 42 -4.16 6.55 -12.45
C GLN A 42 -4.66 6.35 -11.01
N MET A 43 -5.11 5.13 -10.67
CA MET A 43 -5.54 4.75 -9.34
C MET A 43 -4.44 3.98 -8.57
N ASN A 44 -3.21 4.00 -9.07
CA ASN A 44 -2.08 3.24 -8.54
C ASN A 44 -2.24 1.70 -8.59
N ASN A 45 -3.20 1.17 -9.36
CA ASN A 45 -3.27 -0.27 -9.59
C ASN A 45 -2.07 -0.73 -10.40
N VAL A 46 -1.38 -1.75 -9.92
CA VAL A 46 -0.22 -2.35 -10.58
C VAL A 46 -0.64 -3.62 -11.27
N SER A 47 -0.41 -3.71 -12.57
CA SER A 47 -0.69 -4.91 -13.37
C SER A 47 0.58 -5.43 -14.00
N CYS A 48 0.80 -6.74 -13.94
CA CYS A 48 1.88 -7.41 -14.64
C CYS A 48 1.32 -8.50 -15.55
N THR A 49 1.63 -8.43 -16.82
CA THR A 49 1.19 -9.41 -17.81
C THR A 49 2.37 -10.20 -18.34
N PHE A 50 2.25 -11.53 -18.33
CA PHE A 50 3.29 -12.43 -18.84
C PHE A 50 2.69 -13.72 -19.40
N GLY A 51 3.45 -14.43 -20.21
CA GLY A 51 3.02 -15.67 -20.85
C GLY A 51 2.15 -15.45 -22.09
N SER A 52 1.46 -16.51 -22.53
CA SER A 52 0.58 -16.52 -23.69
C SER A 52 -0.49 -17.60 -23.55
N GLY A 53 -1.58 -17.48 -24.31
CA GLY A 53 -2.69 -18.43 -24.31
C GLY A 53 -3.89 -17.94 -23.49
N TYR A 54 -4.51 -18.82 -22.71
CA TYR A 54 -5.63 -18.42 -21.85
C TYR A 54 -5.18 -17.47 -20.78
N HIS A 55 -5.96 -16.39 -20.56
CA HIS A 55 -5.69 -15.42 -19.52
C HIS A 55 -6.28 -15.88 -18.20
N ILE A 56 -5.46 -15.90 -17.15
CA ILE A 56 -5.86 -16.08 -15.75
C ILE A 56 -5.46 -14.81 -15.03
N GLN A 57 -6.39 -14.18 -14.33
CA GLN A 57 -6.14 -12.99 -13.54
C GLN A 57 -6.07 -13.36 -12.06
N LEU A 58 -5.00 -12.93 -11.39
CA LEU A 58 -4.83 -13.00 -9.95
C LEU A 58 -4.90 -11.58 -9.41
N GLU A 59 -5.71 -11.37 -8.39
CA GLU A 59 -5.91 -10.05 -7.79
C GLU A 59 -5.66 -10.09 -6.27
N ALA A 60 -5.05 -9.04 -5.77
CA ALA A 60 -4.90 -8.77 -4.34
C ALA A 60 -4.88 -7.25 -4.13
N HIS A 61 -5.45 -6.77 -3.01
CA HIS A 61 -5.37 -5.36 -2.68
C HIS A 61 -3.96 -4.98 -2.21
N LEU A 62 -3.63 -3.71 -2.38
CA LEU A 62 -2.29 -3.15 -2.15
C LEU A 62 -2.25 -2.21 -0.96
N ASP A 63 -3.36 -1.52 -0.71
CA ASP A 63 -3.49 -0.50 0.32
C ASP A 63 -3.57 -1.11 1.74
N GLU A 64 -3.20 -0.30 2.70
CA GLU A 64 -3.33 -0.58 4.12
C GLU A 64 -4.24 0.44 4.82
N ILE A 65 -4.71 0.09 6.01
CA ILE A 65 -5.45 1.03 6.87
C ILE A 65 -4.51 2.10 7.41
N GLY A 66 -5.06 3.31 7.62
CA GLY A 66 -4.26 4.40 8.16
C GLY A 66 -5.09 5.56 8.68
N LEU A 67 -4.43 6.68 8.90
CA LEU A 67 -5.02 7.92 9.38
C LEU A 67 -4.65 9.05 8.43
N ILE A 68 -5.62 9.92 8.13
CA ILE A 68 -5.39 11.13 7.33
C ILE A 68 -5.52 12.33 8.25
N VAL A 69 -4.47 13.15 8.35
CA VAL A 69 -4.51 14.41 9.10
C VAL A 69 -5.40 15.41 8.37
N THR A 70 -6.43 15.88 9.05
CA THR A 70 -7.40 16.84 8.53
C THR A 70 -7.17 18.26 9.02
N GLU A 71 -6.54 18.44 10.17
CA GLU A 71 -6.26 19.74 10.76
C GLU A 71 -5.07 19.66 11.73
N VAL A 72 -4.25 20.69 11.73
CA VAL A 72 -3.26 20.94 12.79
C VAL A 72 -3.80 22.11 13.62
N THR A 73 -4.09 21.89 14.90
CA THR A 73 -4.62 22.93 15.78
C THR A 73 -3.53 23.91 16.21
N GLU A 74 -3.92 25.11 16.68
CA GLU A 74 -3.00 26.13 17.19
C GLU A 74 -2.20 25.65 18.42
N ASP A 75 -2.77 24.73 19.21
CA ASP A 75 -2.11 24.11 20.38
C ASP A 75 -1.18 22.95 19.98
N GLY A 76 -1.01 22.64 18.69
CA GLY A 76 -0.12 21.60 18.18
C GLY A 76 -0.70 20.18 18.19
N PHE A 77 -2.03 20.02 18.35
CA PHE A 77 -2.69 18.72 18.17
C PHE A 77 -3.04 18.48 16.71
N LEU A 78 -3.09 17.19 16.35
CA LEU A 78 -3.54 16.74 15.03
C LEU A 78 -4.96 16.20 15.12
N LYS A 79 -5.87 16.72 14.31
CA LYS A 79 -7.13 16.05 14.02
C LYS A 79 -6.92 15.12 12.82
N PHE A 80 -7.57 13.97 12.84
CA PHE A 80 -7.46 12.98 11.78
C PHE A 80 -8.78 12.27 11.51
N GLU A 81 -8.90 11.76 10.30
CA GLU A 81 -9.93 10.82 9.89
C GLU A 81 -9.32 9.45 9.64
N LYS A 82 -10.14 8.42 9.81
CA LYS A 82 -9.72 7.03 9.59
C LYS A 82 -9.79 6.68 8.11
N CYS A 83 -8.76 6.02 7.62
CA CYS A 83 -8.70 5.45 6.29
C CYS A 83 -8.80 3.93 6.42
N GLY A 84 -9.92 3.35 5.97
CA GLY A 84 -10.19 1.92 6.12
C GLY A 84 -10.70 1.52 7.51
N GLY A 85 -10.60 0.24 7.84
CA GLY A 85 -11.20 -0.39 9.02
C GLY A 85 -10.44 -0.19 10.33
N VAL A 86 -10.02 1.03 10.66
CA VAL A 86 -9.30 1.35 11.91
C VAL A 86 -10.26 1.33 13.09
N ASP A 87 -9.99 0.49 14.10
CA ASP A 87 -10.70 0.52 15.39
C ASP A 87 -10.10 1.62 16.28
N SER A 88 -10.88 2.69 16.51
CA SER A 88 -10.44 3.85 17.32
C SER A 88 -10.03 3.49 18.75
N ARG A 89 -10.54 2.39 19.29
CA ARG A 89 -10.19 1.92 20.64
C ARG A 89 -8.74 1.44 20.72
N MET A 90 -8.19 0.98 19.59
CA MET A 90 -6.81 0.50 19.48
C MET A 90 -5.79 1.64 19.39
N LEU A 91 -6.24 2.87 19.11
CA LEU A 91 -5.33 4.01 18.92
C LEU A 91 -4.87 4.64 20.25
N LEU A 92 -5.60 4.39 21.34
CA LEU A 92 -5.28 5.02 22.63
C LEU A 92 -3.96 4.51 23.19
N GLY A 93 -2.98 5.41 23.33
CA GLY A 93 -1.67 5.11 23.88
C GLY A 93 -0.69 4.42 22.89
N TYR A 94 -1.05 4.32 21.61
CA TYR A 94 -0.16 3.83 20.57
C TYR A 94 0.54 4.99 19.86
N GLU A 95 1.78 4.77 19.52
CA GLU A 95 2.55 5.63 18.63
C GLU A 95 2.16 5.34 17.19
N VAL A 96 1.99 6.38 16.39
CA VAL A 96 1.68 6.30 14.96
C VAL A 96 2.78 7.00 14.16
N THR A 97 3.02 6.53 12.95
CA THR A 97 4.03 7.08 12.03
C THR A 97 3.40 7.48 10.71
#